data_fcd5936c0253dbc4a1b24d53267a3dfd
#
_entry.id   fcd5936c0253dbc4a1b24d53267a3dfd
#
_cell.length_a   1.000
_cell.length_b   1.000
_cell.length_c   1.000
_cell.angle_alpha   90.00
_cell.angle_beta   90.00
_cell.angle_gamma   90.00
#
_symmetry.space_group_name_H-M   'P 1'
#
loop_
_entity.id
_entity.type
_entity.pdbx_description
1 polymer ?
#
loop_
_entity_poly.entity_id
_entity_poly.type
_entity_poly.pdbx_seq_one_letter_code
_entity_poly.pdbx_strand_id
1 'polypeptide(L)'
;MHHRIRLRTPRIWTLSLILGFGLLAFALATSISTAQAAPSYHPALQEDKPNNDFCLACHQEDGIDKSFGNESLSVTINPTEFELSVHAQEGMLCVDCHQEISDYPHPEVKAKNTRDFTLSFLETCGECHEEQYNQTHDSVHQIAFDNGNKNAAVCMDCHNPHTQSRLTGKASGELTNSARLEIPATCAQCHTEVFETYKTSVHGKALTEEGNTDVPTCIDCHGVHNIQS
;
A
#
# COMPACT_ATOMS: atom_id res chain seq x y z
N MET A 1 -22.91 -74.22 -21.39
CA MET A 1 -23.74 -74.13 -22.59
C MET A 1 -23.10 -73.07 -23.49
N HIS A 2 -22.74 -73.58 -24.67
CA HIS A 2 -22.08 -72.85 -25.75
C HIS A 2 -23.00 -71.83 -26.43
N HIS A 3 -22.45 -70.74 -26.98
CA HIS A 3 -22.65 -70.23 -28.34
C HIS A 3 -21.79 -68.97 -28.54
N ARG A 4 -20.71 -69.17 -29.23
CA ARG A 4 -20.36 -69.06 -30.66
C ARG A 4 -20.48 -67.62 -31.21
N ILE A 5 -19.33 -67.10 -31.36
CA ILE A 5 -18.70 -66.17 -32.33
C ILE A 5 -19.48 -66.03 -33.68
N ARG A 6 -19.64 -64.78 -34.15
CA ARG A 6 -19.60 -64.49 -35.59
C ARG A 6 -18.89 -63.12 -35.85
N LEU A 7 -17.73 -63.29 -36.44
CA LEU A 7 -17.03 -62.27 -37.21
C LEU A 7 -17.72 -62.04 -38.55
N ARG A 8 -17.88 -60.82 -38.99
CA ARG A 8 -18.06 -60.44 -40.39
C ARG A 8 -17.30 -59.14 -40.68
N THR A 9 -16.22 -59.28 -41.44
CA THR A 9 -15.57 -58.29 -42.32
C THR A 9 -16.03 -58.55 -43.75
N PRO A 10 -15.61 -57.75 -44.76
CA PRO A 10 -15.56 -56.28 -44.95
C PRO A 10 -16.32 -55.89 -46.26
N ARG A 11 -16.51 -54.65 -46.51
CA ARG A 11 -16.74 -54.21 -47.88
C ARG A 11 -16.06 -52.86 -48.11
N ILE A 12 -14.96 -52.99 -48.84
CA ILE A 12 -14.24 -51.93 -49.53
C ILE A 12 -15.13 -51.35 -50.66
N TRP A 13 -15.31 -50.07 -50.70
CA TRP A 13 -15.64 -49.34 -51.88
C TRP A 13 -14.72 -48.11 -52.04
N THR A 14 -14.00 -48.13 -53.14
CA THR A 14 -13.03 -47.15 -53.61
C THR A 14 -13.71 -46.04 -54.40
N LEU A 15 -12.97 -44.95 -54.50
CA LEU A 15 -13.02 -43.81 -55.45
C LEU A 15 -14.08 -42.73 -55.19
N SER A 16 -13.63 -41.48 -54.93
CA SER A 16 -13.22 -40.53 -55.98
C SER A 16 -12.53 -39.32 -55.37
N LEU A 17 -11.45 -38.93 -55.97
CA LEU A 17 -10.74 -37.66 -55.83
C LEU A 17 -11.67 -36.49 -56.21
N ILE A 18 -11.69 -35.42 -55.36
CA ILE A 18 -11.81 -34.04 -55.85
C ILE A 18 -10.90 -33.19 -55.00
N LEU A 19 -9.92 -32.56 -55.64
CA LEU A 19 -9.09 -31.48 -55.10
C LEU A 19 -9.96 -30.30 -54.69
N GLY A 20 -9.81 -29.87 -53.47
CA GLY A 20 -10.28 -28.60 -52.99
C GLY A 20 -9.23 -27.99 -52.10
N PHE A 21 -8.37 -27.15 -52.67
CA PHE A 21 -7.46 -26.29 -51.91
C PHE A 21 -8.28 -25.29 -51.12
N GLY A 22 -8.49 -25.55 -49.87
CA GLY A 22 -9.05 -24.62 -48.90
C GLY A 22 -7.95 -24.25 -47.91
N LEU A 23 -7.29 -23.12 -48.13
CA LEU A 23 -6.41 -22.44 -47.17
C LEU A 23 -7.26 -22.07 -45.95
N LEU A 24 -7.25 -22.94 -44.92
CA LEU A 24 -7.74 -22.58 -43.60
C LEU A 24 -6.58 -21.91 -42.88
N ALA A 25 -6.47 -20.58 -42.99
CA ALA A 25 -5.62 -19.77 -42.18
C ALA A 25 -6.16 -19.84 -40.74
N PHE A 26 -5.58 -20.69 -39.90
CA PHE A 26 -5.80 -20.73 -38.47
C PHE A 26 -5.07 -19.50 -37.89
N ALA A 27 -5.79 -18.38 -37.77
CA ALA A 27 -5.32 -17.24 -37.04
C ALA A 27 -5.28 -17.63 -35.59
N LEU A 28 -4.11 -18.07 -35.08
CA LEU A 28 -3.82 -18.08 -33.65
C LEU A 28 -3.81 -16.60 -33.18
N ALA A 29 -4.94 -16.15 -32.68
CA ALA A 29 -4.98 -14.93 -31.87
C ALA A 29 -4.24 -15.23 -30.55
N THR A 30 -2.93 -15.03 -30.56
CA THR A 30 -2.17 -14.91 -29.30
C THR A 30 -2.64 -13.62 -28.65
N SER A 31 -3.52 -13.75 -27.66
CA SER A 31 -3.84 -12.66 -26.76
C SER A 31 -2.56 -12.33 -25.98
N ILE A 32 -1.81 -11.36 -26.49
CA ILE A 32 -0.74 -10.72 -25.74
C ILE A 32 -1.46 -9.90 -24.68
N SER A 33 -1.62 -10.47 -23.48
CA SER A 33 -1.90 -9.68 -22.29
C SER A 33 -0.72 -8.74 -22.12
N THR A 34 -0.88 -7.51 -22.61
CA THR A 34 -0.01 -6.42 -22.19
C THR A 34 -0.27 -6.23 -20.69
N ALA A 35 0.61 -6.77 -19.87
CA ALA A 35 0.70 -6.33 -18.49
C ALA A 35 0.88 -4.81 -18.56
N GLN A 36 -0.16 -4.05 -18.24
CA GLN A 36 -0.03 -2.63 -18.01
C GLN A 36 0.89 -2.52 -16.80
N ALA A 37 2.14 -2.16 -17.06
CA ALA A 37 3.00 -1.68 -15.99
C ALA A 37 2.24 -0.54 -15.33
N ALA A 38 2.12 -0.61 -13.99
CA ALA A 38 1.65 0.51 -13.22
C ALA A 38 2.40 1.76 -13.71
N PRO A 39 1.74 2.91 -13.85
CA PRO A 39 2.42 4.11 -14.27
C PRO A 39 3.59 4.34 -13.33
N SER A 40 4.80 4.13 -13.84
CA SER A 40 5.99 4.59 -13.16
C SER A 40 5.82 6.11 -13.10
N TYR A 41 5.64 6.64 -11.89
CA TYR A 41 5.71 8.06 -11.64
C TYR A 41 7.11 8.50 -12.07
N HIS A 42 7.20 9.07 -13.26
CA HIS A 42 8.37 9.82 -13.67
C HIS A 42 8.09 11.26 -13.24
N PRO A 43 8.80 11.80 -12.26
CA PRO A 43 8.70 13.23 -12.01
C PRO A 43 9.06 13.94 -13.32
N ALA A 44 8.09 14.63 -13.92
CA ALA A 44 8.38 15.58 -14.97
C ALA A 44 9.45 16.52 -14.42
N LEU A 45 10.47 16.84 -15.22
CA LEU A 45 11.57 17.74 -14.84
C LEU A 45 10.98 18.96 -14.13
N GLN A 46 11.14 18.97 -12.82
CA GLN A 46 10.63 20.07 -11.96
C GLN A 46 11.77 21.06 -11.79
N GLU A 47 12.04 21.84 -12.86
CA GLU A 47 13.12 22.83 -12.86
C GLU A 47 12.94 23.95 -11.83
N ASP A 48 11.73 24.05 -11.20
CA ASP A 48 11.38 25.17 -10.29
C ASP A 48 11.02 24.72 -8.85
N LYS A 49 11.06 23.42 -8.51
CA LYS A 49 10.77 22.97 -7.14
C LYS A 49 12.05 22.85 -6.32
N PRO A 50 12.05 23.32 -5.03
CA PRO A 50 13.19 23.12 -4.15
C PRO A 50 13.43 21.61 -3.94
N ASN A 51 14.71 21.21 -3.97
CA ASN A 51 15.10 19.84 -3.64
C ASN A 51 15.02 19.59 -2.12
N ASN A 52 15.15 18.34 -1.71
CA ASN A 52 15.08 17.96 -0.30
C ASN A 52 16.19 18.59 0.53
N ASP A 53 17.39 18.81 -0.04
CA ASP A 53 18.51 19.42 0.67
C ASP A 53 18.21 20.86 1.11
N PHE A 54 17.44 21.59 0.32
CA PHE A 54 17.00 22.93 0.67
C PHE A 54 16.16 22.94 1.96
N CYS A 55 15.24 22.00 2.09
CA CYS A 55 14.40 21.85 3.29
C CYS A 55 15.21 21.31 4.47
N LEU A 56 16.01 20.27 4.23
CA LEU A 56 16.84 19.63 5.26
C LEU A 56 17.94 20.54 5.80
N ALA A 57 18.35 21.59 5.07
CA ALA A 57 19.32 22.56 5.58
C ALA A 57 18.91 23.15 6.94
N CYS A 58 17.60 23.21 7.23
CA CYS A 58 17.07 23.59 8.54
C CYS A 58 16.45 22.40 9.27
N HIS A 59 15.60 21.63 8.58
CA HIS A 59 14.79 20.59 9.22
C HIS A 59 15.56 19.35 9.72
N GLN A 60 16.84 19.22 9.43
CA GLN A 60 17.70 18.20 10.05
C GLN A 60 18.26 18.62 11.42
N GLU A 61 18.12 19.89 11.81
CA GLU A 61 18.62 20.37 13.08
C GLU A 61 17.67 19.96 14.22
N ASP A 62 18.25 19.53 15.35
CA ASP A 62 17.49 19.12 16.52
C ASP A 62 16.81 20.32 17.20
N GLY A 63 15.62 20.07 17.74
CA GLY A 63 14.90 21.04 18.58
C GLY A 63 14.14 22.11 17.80
N ILE A 64 13.89 21.91 16.53
CA ILE A 64 12.99 22.76 15.78
C ILE A 64 11.55 22.28 15.98
N ASP A 65 10.76 23.13 16.63
CA ASP A 65 9.37 22.83 16.97
C ASP A 65 8.40 23.85 16.39
N LYS A 66 7.24 23.34 15.96
CA LYS A 66 6.08 24.15 15.62
C LYS A 66 5.04 24.10 16.73
N SER A 67 4.66 25.26 17.26
CA SER A 67 3.61 25.36 18.27
C SER A 67 2.23 25.47 17.68
N PHE A 68 1.27 24.73 18.22
CA PHE A 68 -0.15 24.77 17.92
C PHE A 68 -0.93 24.96 19.25
N GLY A 69 -1.23 26.20 19.60
CA GLY A 69 -1.82 26.49 20.91
C GLY A 69 -0.90 26.07 22.05
N ASN A 70 -1.33 25.09 22.84
CA ASN A 70 -0.55 24.52 23.95
C ASN A 70 0.24 23.27 23.57
N GLU A 71 0.16 22.83 22.31
CA GLU A 71 0.85 21.66 21.79
C GLU A 71 2.10 22.09 21.02
N SER A 72 3.12 21.23 21.05
CA SER A 72 4.34 21.40 20.26
C SER A 72 4.55 20.14 19.41
N LEU A 73 4.88 20.34 18.15
CA LEU A 73 5.24 19.28 17.23
C LEU A 73 6.69 19.49 16.79
N SER A 74 7.54 18.50 17.00
CA SER A 74 8.86 18.53 16.39
C SER A 74 8.72 18.42 14.87
N VAL A 75 9.40 19.33 14.18
CA VAL A 75 9.49 19.36 12.74
C VAL A 75 10.90 18.99 12.25
N THR A 76 11.69 18.39 13.15
CA THR A 76 13.01 17.82 12.84
C THR A 76 12.82 16.53 12.05
N ILE A 77 13.55 16.39 10.96
CA ILE A 77 13.60 15.20 10.10
C ILE A 77 14.99 14.60 10.17
N ASN A 78 15.08 13.32 10.50
CA ASN A 78 16.33 12.58 10.40
C ASN A 78 16.62 12.27 8.92
N PRO A 79 17.66 12.84 8.30
CA PRO A 79 17.93 12.65 6.89
C PRO A 79 18.16 11.18 6.51
N THR A 80 18.86 10.43 7.38
CA THR A 80 19.14 9.01 7.12
C THR A 80 17.87 8.16 7.13
N GLU A 81 16.98 8.38 8.07
CA GLU A 81 15.69 7.66 8.11
C GLU A 81 14.80 8.04 6.94
N PHE A 82 14.79 9.33 6.57
CA PHE A 82 14.04 9.79 5.40
C PHE A 82 14.57 9.17 4.10
N GLU A 83 15.89 9.14 3.88
CA GLU A 83 16.52 8.51 2.71
C GLU A 83 16.20 7.00 2.58
N LEU A 84 16.00 6.33 3.71
CA LEU A 84 15.60 4.92 3.75
C LEU A 84 14.08 4.73 3.55
N SER A 85 13.29 5.78 3.60
CA SER A 85 11.84 5.70 3.38
C SER A 85 11.51 5.33 1.95
N VAL A 86 10.34 4.69 1.75
CA VAL A 86 9.87 4.34 0.41
C VAL A 86 9.67 5.59 -0.46
N HIS A 87 9.21 6.70 0.12
CA HIS A 87 8.96 7.94 -0.60
C HIS A 87 10.26 8.57 -1.14
N ALA A 88 11.29 8.65 -0.32
CA ALA A 88 12.58 9.14 -0.78
C ALA A 88 13.22 8.21 -1.83
N GLN A 89 13.10 6.89 -1.66
CA GLN A 89 13.61 5.90 -2.63
C GLN A 89 12.88 5.94 -3.98
N GLU A 90 11.62 6.38 -4.01
CA GLU A 90 10.86 6.60 -5.25
C GLU A 90 11.05 8.04 -5.79
N GLY A 91 11.93 8.84 -5.18
CA GLY A 91 12.32 10.17 -5.67
C GLY A 91 11.36 11.29 -5.31
N MET A 92 10.51 11.10 -4.28
CA MET A 92 9.59 12.14 -3.81
C MET A 92 10.33 13.31 -3.16
N LEU A 93 9.86 14.50 -3.43
CA LEU A 93 10.34 15.73 -2.81
C LEU A 93 9.46 16.12 -1.62
N CYS A 94 10.03 16.82 -0.64
CA CYS A 94 9.27 17.36 0.49
C CYS A 94 8.02 18.12 0.03
N VAL A 95 8.17 18.95 -1.00
CA VAL A 95 7.09 19.76 -1.58
C VAL A 95 6.04 18.98 -2.37
N ASP A 96 6.25 17.70 -2.64
CA ASP A 96 5.19 16.89 -3.26
C ASP A 96 4.07 16.59 -2.25
N CYS A 97 4.39 16.57 -0.95
CA CYS A 97 3.41 16.46 0.13
C CYS A 97 3.15 17.81 0.80
N HIS A 98 4.20 18.63 1.01
CA HIS A 98 4.11 19.96 1.62
C HIS A 98 3.92 21.03 0.55
N GLN A 99 2.88 20.90 -0.27
CA GLN A 99 2.67 21.65 -1.52
C GLN A 99 2.63 23.18 -1.33
N GLU A 100 2.18 23.64 -0.15
CA GLU A 100 2.08 25.07 0.17
C GLU A 100 3.36 25.65 0.78
N ILE A 101 4.39 24.81 1.01
CA ILE A 101 5.64 25.20 1.69
C ILE A 101 6.80 25.03 0.72
N SER A 102 7.01 26.02 -0.13
CA SER A 102 8.05 25.98 -1.17
C SER A 102 9.25 26.88 -0.90
N ASP A 103 9.18 27.75 0.11
CA ASP A 103 10.22 28.74 0.40
C ASP A 103 10.23 29.14 1.88
N TYR A 104 11.19 29.97 2.28
CA TYR A 104 11.31 30.56 3.62
C TYR A 104 11.23 32.10 3.51
N PRO A 105 10.48 32.80 4.40
CA PRO A 105 9.69 32.24 5.52
C PRO A 105 8.44 31.48 5.06
N HIS A 106 8.12 30.40 5.81
CA HIS A 106 6.97 29.57 5.51
C HIS A 106 5.64 30.34 5.65
N PRO A 107 4.62 30.00 4.86
CA PRO A 107 3.27 30.49 5.06
C PRO A 107 2.74 30.15 6.45
N GLU A 108 1.79 30.93 6.94
CA GLU A 108 1.14 30.65 8.20
C GLU A 108 0.30 29.34 8.12
N VAL A 109 0.62 28.36 8.96
CA VAL A 109 -0.15 27.13 9.09
C VAL A 109 -1.39 27.38 9.94
N LYS A 110 -2.57 27.19 9.36
CA LYS A 110 -3.88 27.49 9.98
C LYS A 110 -4.47 26.33 10.79
N ALA A 111 -3.65 25.48 11.35
CA ALA A 111 -4.09 24.39 12.23
C ALA A 111 -4.22 24.89 13.69
N LYS A 112 -5.25 24.41 14.41
CA LYS A 112 -5.51 24.78 15.80
C LYS A 112 -4.72 23.96 16.81
N ASN A 113 -4.40 22.73 16.43
CA ASN A 113 -3.65 21.75 17.21
C ASN A 113 -2.90 20.81 16.26
N THR A 114 -2.08 19.90 16.81
CA THR A 114 -1.31 18.93 16.04
C THR A 114 -2.19 18.01 15.22
N ARG A 115 -3.36 17.60 15.75
CA ARG A 115 -4.30 16.75 15.03
C ARG A 115 -4.90 17.45 13.82
N ASP A 116 -5.33 18.71 13.93
CA ASP A 116 -5.82 19.49 12.80
C ASP A 116 -4.75 19.60 11.71
N PHE A 117 -3.49 19.77 12.12
CA PHE A 117 -2.37 19.79 11.17
C PHE A 117 -2.19 18.46 10.45
N THR A 118 -2.19 17.35 11.18
CA THR A 118 -2.13 16.00 10.60
C THR A 118 -3.27 15.77 9.59
N LEU A 119 -4.50 16.14 9.97
CA LEU A 119 -5.67 15.94 9.12
C LEU A 119 -5.63 16.75 7.81
N SER A 120 -4.86 17.85 7.75
CA SER A 120 -4.75 18.65 6.53
C SER A 120 -4.03 17.94 5.37
N PHE A 121 -3.34 16.81 5.63
CA PHE A 121 -2.61 16.04 4.61
C PHE A 121 -3.38 14.82 4.08
N LEU A 122 -4.61 14.56 4.53
CA LEU A 122 -5.34 13.35 4.14
C LEU A 122 -5.58 13.26 2.63
N GLU A 123 -6.00 14.38 2.02
CA GLU A 123 -6.26 14.43 0.58
C GLU A 123 -4.98 14.26 -0.24
N THR A 124 -3.88 14.82 0.23
CA THR A 124 -2.56 14.70 -0.42
C THR A 124 -2.12 13.24 -0.55
N CYS A 125 -2.39 12.40 0.46
CA CYS A 125 -2.11 10.96 0.36
C CYS A 125 -2.91 10.32 -0.79
N GLY A 126 -4.18 10.71 -0.94
CA GLY A 126 -5.10 10.21 -1.96
C GLY A 126 -4.69 10.54 -3.39
N GLU A 127 -3.92 11.61 -3.62
CA GLU A 127 -3.45 12.00 -4.96
C GLU A 127 -2.59 10.91 -5.64
N CYS A 128 -1.85 10.12 -4.84
CA CYS A 128 -1.01 9.04 -5.33
C CYS A 128 -1.51 7.66 -4.90
N HIS A 129 -2.14 7.55 -3.74
CA HIS A 129 -2.66 6.32 -3.14
C HIS A 129 -4.19 6.22 -3.27
N GLU A 130 -4.73 6.52 -4.46
CA GLU A 130 -6.17 6.60 -4.72
C GLU A 130 -6.91 5.31 -4.33
N GLU A 131 -6.35 4.14 -4.65
CA GLU A 131 -6.99 2.86 -4.32
C GLU A 131 -7.13 2.67 -2.81
N GLN A 132 -6.03 2.86 -2.06
CA GLN A 132 -6.01 2.72 -0.61
C GLN A 132 -6.89 3.79 0.05
N TYR A 133 -6.84 5.02 -0.44
CA TYR A 133 -7.68 6.12 0.03
C TYR A 133 -9.17 5.78 -0.13
N ASN A 134 -9.57 5.27 -1.30
CA ASN A 134 -10.95 4.86 -1.55
C ASN A 134 -11.39 3.69 -0.67
N GLN A 135 -10.49 2.72 -0.41
CA GLN A 135 -10.78 1.59 0.49
C GLN A 135 -11.05 2.05 1.93
N THR A 136 -10.45 3.15 2.41
CA THR A 136 -10.70 3.63 3.78
C THR A 136 -12.13 4.09 4.00
N HIS A 137 -12.86 4.49 2.96
CA HIS A 137 -14.25 4.97 3.09
C HIS A 137 -15.19 3.94 3.71
N ASP A 138 -14.92 2.65 3.54
CA ASP A 138 -15.69 1.56 4.13
C ASP A 138 -15.13 1.09 5.49
N SER A 139 -14.09 1.73 6.00
CA SER A 139 -13.43 1.38 7.26
C SER A 139 -14.22 1.86 8.47
N VAL A 140 -14.23 1.06 9.53
CA VAL A 140 -14.78 1.47 10.85
C VAL A 140 -14.12 2.73 11.39
N HIS A 141 -12.85 2.98 11.07
CA HIS A 141 -12.14 4.20 11.45
C HIS A 141 -12.68 5.43 10.72
N GLN A 142 -12.89 5.34 9.41
CA GLN A 142 -13.49 6.43 8.64
C GLN A 142 -14.92 6.71 9.07
N ILE A 143 -15.73 5.67 9.28
CA ILE A 143 -17.11 5.81 9.79
C ILE A 143 -17.10 6.53 11.14
N ALA A 144 -16.19 6.18 12.06
CA ALA A 144 -16.07 6.86 13.34
C ALA A 144 -15.63 8.32 13.18
N PHE A 145 -14.69 8.59 12.26
CA PHE A 145 -14.23 9.94 11.94
C PHE A 145 -15.38 10.82 11.40
N ASP A 146 -16.16 10.31 10.47
CA ASP A 146 -17.30 11.01 9.85
C ASP A 146 -18.41 11.27 10.87
N ASN A 147 -18.56 10.39 11.86
CA ASN A 147 -19.46 10.59 13.00
C ASN A 147 -18.92 11.56 14.07
N GLY A 148 -17.82 12.25 13.77
CA GLY A 148 -17.27 13.33 14.60
C GLY A 148 -16.13 12.91 15.55
N ASN A 149 -15.73 11.64 15.56
CA ASN A 149 -14.56 11.23 16.36
C ASN A 149 -13.27 11.61 15.61
N LYS A 150 -12.77 12.81 15.85
CA LYS A 150 -11.53 13.29 15.23
C LYS A 150 -10.27 12.55 15.66
N ASN A 151 -10.35 11.68 16.68
CA ASN A 151 -9.26 10.82 17.13
C ASN A 151 -9.30 9.41 16.48
N ALA A 152 -10.29 9.14 15.63
CA ALA A 152 -10.28 7.90 14.84
C ALA A 152 -9.03 7.86 13.95
N ALA A 153 -8.47 6.66 13.75
CA ALA A 153 -7.23 6.48 13.00
C ALA A 153 -7.37 6.93 11.54
N VAL A 154 -6.36 7.62 11.04
CA VAL A 154 -6.20 8.04 9.65
C VAL A 154 -4.85 7.54 9.11
N CYS A 155 -4.55 7.82 7.85
CA CYS A 155 -3.34 7.31 7.17
C CYS A 155 -2.07 7.44 8.02
N MET A 156 -1.79 8.64 8.57
CA MET A 156 -0.57 8.94 9.32
C MET A 156 -0.52 8.34 10.72
N ASP A 157 -1.61 7.82 11.26
CA ASP A 157 -1.60 7.11 12.53
C ASP A 157 -1.06 5.67 12.38
N CYS A 158 -1.08 5.14 11.16
CA CYS A 158 -0.52 3.83 10.84
C CYS A 158 0.79 3.93 10.03
N HIS A 159 0.94 4.97 9.22
CA HIS A 159 2.05 5.17 8.31
C HIS A 159 2.79 6.47 8.62
N ASN A 160 4.06 6.38 8.99
CA ASN A 160 4.89 7.59 9.10
C ASN A 160 5.45 7.95 7.71
N PRO A 161 4.99 9.02 7.05
CA PRO A 161 5.37 9.32 5.68
C PRO A 161 6.87 9.61 5.51
N HIS A 162 7.55 10.07 6.57
CA HIS A 162 8.98 10.41 6.53
C HIS A 162 9.90 9.20 6.71
N THR A 163 9.41 8.13 7.36
CA THR A 163 10.23 6.95 7.68
C THR A 163 9.61 5.63 7.19
N GLN A 164 8.50 5.70 6.45
CA GLN A 164 7.78 4.52 5.99
C GLN A 164 8.66 3.64 5.12
N SER A 165 9.00 2.46 5.63
CA SER A 165 9.66 1.42 4.84
C SER A 165 8.71 0.78 3.83
N ARG A 166 9.26 0.10 2.83
CA ARG A 166 8.45 -0.66 1.88
C ARG A 166 7.80 -1.87 2.57
N LEU A 167 6.48 -1.89 2.60
CA LEU A 167 5.70 -2.95 3.25
C LEU A 167 5.51 -4.18 2.37
N THR A 168 5.55 -4.02 1.04
CA THR A 168 5.34 -5.11 0.09
C THR A 168 6.57 -5.38 -0.75
N GLY A 169 6.76 -6.64 -1.13
CA GLY A 169 7.82 -7.02 -2.06
C GLY A 169 7.61 -6.37 -3.43
N LYS A 170 8.66 -5.74 -3.97
CA LYS A 170 8.58 -4.99 -5.24
C LYS A 170 8.10 -5.84 -6.42
N ALA A 171 8.40 -7.13 -6.42
CA ALA A 171 8.02 -8.05 -7.49
C ALA A 171 6.74 -8.85 -7.19
N SER A 172 6.51 -9.21 -5.93
CA SER A 172 5.35 -10.04 -5.53
C SER A 172 4.10 -9.22 -5.22
N GLY A 173 4.26 -7.98 -4.78
CA GLY A 173 3.16 -7.19 -4.22
C GLY A 173 2.65 -7.67 -2.86
N GLU A 174 3.18 -8.79 -2.34
CA GLU A 174 2.79 -9.36 -1.05
C GLU A 174 3.51 -8.66 0.09
N LEU A 175 2.90 -8.66 1.29
CA LEU A 175 3.52 -8.13 2.49
C LEU A 175 4.85 -8.83 2.78
N THR A 176 5.86 -8.04 3.15
CA THR A 176 7.14 -8.57 3.62
C THR A 176 6.99 -9.18 5.01
N ASN A 177 7.89 -10.09 5.37
CA ASN A 177 7.91 -10.67 6.72
C ASN A 177 8.12 -9.61 7.80
N SER A 178 8.96 -8.59 7.56
CA SER A 178 9.15 -7.48 8.48
C SER A 178 7.86 -6.69 8.68
N ALA A 179 7.13 -6.37 7.60
CA ALA A 179 5.84 -5.70 7.72
C ALA A 179 4.83 -6.50 8.55
N ARG A 180 4.76 -7.82 8.32
CA ARG A 180 3.85 -8.68 9.10
C ARG A 180 4.15 -8.69 10.60
N LEU A 181 5.43 -8.66 10.98
CA LEU A 181 5.84 -8.59 12.39
C LEU A 181 5.45 -7.26 13.05
N GLU A 182 5.39 -6.17 12.29
CA GLU A 182 5.09 -4.82 12.81
C GLU A 182 3.59 -4.53 12.94
N ILE A 183 2.72 -5.21 12.15
CA ILE A 183 1.28 -4.96 12.13
C ILE A 183 0.63 -4.94 13.53
N PRO A 184 0.82 -5.93 14.42
CA PRO A 184 0.17 -5.91 15.71
C PRO A 184 0.61 -4.74 16.59
N ALA A 185 1.88 -4.33 16.51
CA ALA A 185 2.40 -3.18 17.23
C ALA A 185 1.80 -1.86 16.73
N THR A 186 1.58 -1.74 15.42
CA THR A 186 0.89 -0.59 14.82
C THR A 186 -0.54 -0.47 15.37
N CYS A 187 -1.29 -1.56 15.39
CA CYS A 187 -2.65 -1.56 15.94
C CYS A 187 -2.65 -1.27 17.45
N ALA A 188 -1.64 -1.76 18.19
CA ALA A 188 -1.51 -1.61 19.64
C ALA A 188 -1.34 -0.16 20.10
N GLN A 189 -0.97 0.78 19.23
CA GLN A 189 -0.89 2.20 19.58
C GLN A 189 -2.20 2.75 20.16
N CYS A 190 -3.34 2.17 19.70
CA CYS A 190 -4.67 2.52 20.20
C CYS A 190 -5.40 1.30 20.82
N HIS A 191 -5.19 0.09 20.29
CA HIS A 191 -5.88 -1.14 20.70
C HIS A 191 -5.04 -1.99 21.67
N THR A 192 -4.52 -1.39 22.73
CA THR A 192 -3.58 -2.01 23.69
C THR A 192 -4.14 -3.29 24.32
N GLU A 193 -5.39 -3.26 24.82
CA GLU A 193 -6.00 -4.41 25.51
C GLU A 193 -6.22 -5.60 24.54
N VAL A 194 -6.62 -5.31 23.31
CA VAL A 194 -6.79 -6.31 22.26
C VAL A 194 -5.45 -6.93 21.90
N PHE A 195 -4.41 -6.11 21.78
CA PHE A 195 -3.05 -6.58 21.52
C PHE A 195 -2.52 -7.48 22.64
N GLU A 196 -2.71 -7.12 23.91
CA GLU A 196 -2.30 -7.97 25.04
C GLU A 196 -3.02 -9.34 25.01
N THR A 197 -4.30 -9.35 24.62
CA THR A 197 -5.03 -10.61 24.40
C THR A 197 -4.48 -11.40 23.24
N TYR A 198 -4.26 -10.75 22.08
CA TYR A 198 -3.68 -11.38 20.89
C TYR A 198 -2.31 -12.00 21.21
N LYS A 199 -1.44 -11.28 21.87
CA LYS A 199 -0.08 -11.68 22.22
C LYS A 199 -0.02 -12.99 23.02
N THR A 200 -1.04 -13.27 23.84
CA THR A 200 -1.15 -14.53 24.60
C THR A 200 -1.79 -15.68 23.83
N SER A 201 -2.38 -15.41 22.67
CA SER A 201 -3.00 -16.41 21.81
C SER A 201 -1.96 -17.31 21.12
N VAL A 202 -2.41 -18.41 20.51
CA VAL A 202 -1.55 -19.31 19.72
C VAL A 202 -0.90 -18.54 18.56
N HIS A 203 -1.67 -17.70 17.83
CA HIS A 203 -1.17 -16.91 16.72
C HIS A 203 -0.20 -15.82 17.19
N GLY A 204 -0.56 -15.10 18.25
CA GLY A 204 0.27 -14.02 18.77
C GLY A 204 1.63 -14.51 19.28
N LYS A 205 1.67 -15.62 20.02
CA LYS A 205 2.93 -16.24 20.47
C LYS A 205 3.79 -16.68 19.29
N ALA A 206 3.23 -17.39 18.33
CA ALA A 206 3.97 -17.83 17.16
C ALA A 206 4.55 -16.64 16.37
N LEU A 207 3.82 -15.54 16.27
CA LEU A 207 4.31 -14.33 15.59
C LEU A 207 5.39 -13.62 16.42
N THR A 208 5.09 -13.30 17.70
CA THR A 208 5.90 -12.36 18.49
C THR A 208 7.09 -13.03 19.20
N GLU A 209 6.98 -14.31 19.57
CA GLU A 209 8.01 -15.05 20.29
C GLU A 209 8.86 -15.93 19.33
N GLU A 210 8.23 -16.50 18.30
CA GLU A 210 8.87 -17.42 17.35
C GLU A 210 9.24 -16.76 16.01
N GLY A 211 8.73 -15.56 15.74
CA GLY A 211 8.95 -14.84 14.46
C GLY A 211 8.27 -15.52 13.26
N ASN A 212 7.26 -16.36 13.51
CA ASN A 212 6.53 -17.06 12.46
C ASN A 212 5.54 -16.12 11.77
N THR A 213 5.86 -15.67 10.56
CA THR A 213 5.05 -14.76 9.75
C THR A 213 3.94 -15.43 8.95
N ASP A 214 3.84 -16.77 8.99
CA ASP A 214 2.78 -17.51 8.30
C ASP A 214 1.47 -17.58 9.12
N VAL A 215 1.49 -17.08 10.36
CA VAL A 215 0.30 -17.04 11.22
C VAL A 215 -0.53 -15.78 10.98
N PRO A 216 -1.85 -15.84 11.25
CA PRO A 216 -2.72 -14.67 11.11
C PRO A 216 -2.32 -13.52 12.04
N THR A 217 -2.36 -12.31 11.48
CA THR A 217 -2.25 -11.03 12.18
C THR A 217 -3.62 -10.33 12.21
N CYS A 218 -3.68 -9.12 12.75
CA CYS A 218 -4.93 -8.37 12.85
C CYS A 218 -5.61 -8.18 11.48
N ILE A 219 -4.83 -7.85 10.45
CA ILE A 219 -5.36 -7.55 9.11
C ILE A 219 -5.88 -8.78 8.35
N ASP A 220 -5.46 -9.97 8.71
CA ASP A 220 -5.93 -11.21 8.06
C ASP A 220 -7.41 -11.50 8.37
N CYS A 221 -7.93 -10.94 9.48
CA CYS A 221 -9.34 -11.05 9.88
C CYS A 221 -10.11 -9.75 9.65
N HIS A 222 -9.48 -8.59 9.88
CA HIS A 222 -10.15 -7.30 9.88
C HIS A 222 -9.97 -6.48 8.58
N GLY A 223 -9.12 -6.93 7.66
CA GLY A 223 -8.71 -6.14 6.50
C GLY A 223 -7.64 -5.10 6.84
N VAL A 224 -7.19 -4.34 5.85
CA VAL A 224 -6.11 -3.35 6.03
C VAL A 224 -6.60 -1.92 5.90
N HIS A 225 -7.03 -1.46 4.74
CA HIS A 225 -7.53 -0.09 4.56
C HIS A 225 -9.06 -0.01 4.75
N ASN A 226 -9.78 -1.06 4.41
CA ASN A 226 -11.22 -1.23 4.63
C ASN A 226 -11.50 -2.00 5.95
N ILE A 227 -10.84 -1.62 7.03
CA ILE A 227 -10.91 -2.35 8.32
C ILE A 227 -12.35 -2.52 8.79
N GLN A 228 -12.72 -3.77 9.10
CA GLN A 228 -14.04 -4.15 9.59
C GLN A 228 -13.97 -4.58 11.07
N SER A 229 -15.11 -4.43 11.77
CA SER A 229 -15.26 -4.81 13.19
C SER A 229 -15.38 -6.33 13.38
#